data_2df23ee199c6a42f19a94aca1e918ef7
#
_entry.id   2df23ee199c6a42f19a94aca1e918ef7
#
_cell.length_a   1.000
_cell.length_b   1.000
_cell.length_c   1.000
_cell.angle_alpha   90.00
_cell.angle_beta   90.00
_cell.angle_gamma   90.00
#
_symmetry.space_group_name_H-M   'P 1'
#
loop_
_entity.id
_entity.type
_entity.pdbx_description
1 polymer ?
#
loop_
_entity_poly.entity_id
_entity_poly.type
_entity_poly.pdbx_seq_one_letter_code
_entity_poly.pdbx_strand_id
1 'polypeptide(L)'
;MRAKGLQCATGQANAAEIDRFGVTRAINMAIIRGLYQIFGPFIGDQKTKKSKNLTFDQVRALLSDYLQKQDFSLLIDGRTDFGLMHDLQIPIETLVKGDAKIRGIAMASILAKVERDQFMISLAKNYPERDFDQHKGYGTKNHYLKISQF
;
A
#
# COMPACT_ATOMS: atom_id res chain seq x y z
N MET A 1 28.85 -0.64 8.73
CA MET A 1 27.86 -1.72 8.51
C MET A 1 26.56 -1.28 9.18
N ARG A 2 25.53 -0.85 8.43
CA ARG A 2 24.20 -0.60 9.02
C ARG A 2 23.56 -1.95 9.30
N ALA A 3 22.97 -2.10 10.48
CA ALA A 3 22.26 -3.32 10.85
C ALA A 3 21.25 -3.67 9.75
N LYS A 4 21.32 -4.89 9.23
CA LYS A 4 20.34 -5.46 8.30
C LYS A 4 19.04 -5.73 9.08
N GLY A 5 18.32 -4.67 9.45
CA GLY A 5 17.00 -4.79 10.06
C GLY A 5 15.95 -4.95 8.98
N LEU A 6 14.88 -5.68 9.27
CA LEU A 6 13.69 -5.72 8.46
C LEU A 6 13.10 -4.31 8.37
N GLN A 7 12.90 -3.80 7.15
CA GLN A 7 12.20 -2.54 6.93
C GLN A 7 10.76 -2.86 6.51
N CYS A 8 9.81 -2.15 7.07
CA CYS A 8 8.40 -2.30 6.73
C CYS A 8 7.73 -0.94 6.65
N ALA A 9 6.75 -0.83 5.76
CA ALA A 9 5.92 0.34 5.60
C ALA A 9 4.54 -0.07 5.07
N THR A 10 3.56 0.80 5.24
CA THR A 10 2.23 0.65 4.65
C THR A 10 1.95 1.81 3.71
N GLY A 11 1.32 1.53 2.59
CA GLY A 11 0.81 2.56 1.68
C GLY A 11 -0.71 2.50 1.63
N GLN A 12 -1.33 3.65 1.41
CA GLN A 12 -2.78 3.77 1.38
C GLN A 12 -3.25 4.50 0.13
N ALA A 13 -4.45 4.15 -0.34
CA ALA A 13 -5.22 4.91 -1.30
C ALA A 13 -6.57 5.26 -0.67
N ASN A 14 -7.05 6.48 -0.89
CA ASN A 14 -8.30 6.95 -0.32
C ASN A 14 -9.51 6.62 -1.23
N ALA A 15 -10.72 6.84 -0.72
CA ALA A 15 -11.95 6.54 -1.44
C ALA A 15 -12.05 7.32 -2.77
N ALA A 16 -11.70 8.61 -2.78
CA ALA A 16 -11.74 9.42 -4.00
C ALA A 16 -10.77 8.93 -5.09
N GLU A 17 -9.64 8.36 -4.70
CA GLU A 17 -8.70 7.72 -5.65
C GLU A 17 -9.27 6.40 -6.19
N ILE A 18 -9.95 5.62 -5.35
CA ILE A 18 -10.66 4.40 -5.79
C ILE A 18 -11.76 4.75 -6.78
N ASP A 19 -12.57 5.75 -6.48
CA ASP A 19 -13.67 6.19 -7.34
C ASP A 19 -13.15 6.73 -8.68
N ARG A 20 -12.04 7.46 -8.66
CA ARG A 20 -11.45 8.06 -9.86
C ARG A 20 -10.69 7.09 -10.75
N PHE A 21 -9.94 6.17 -10.17
CA PHE A 21 -8.96 5.33 -10.89
C PHE A 21 -9.30 3.84 -10.88
N GLY A 22 -10.29 3.44 -10.10
CA GLY A 22 -10.65 2.04 -9.87
C GLY A 22 -9.75 1.34 -8.86
N VAL A 23 -10.22 0.21 -8.34
CA VAL A 23 -9.57 -0.55 -7.26
C VAL A 23 -8.17 -1.02 -7.64
N THR A 24 -7.99 -1.55 -8.84
CA THR A 24 -6.69 -2.06 -9.31
C THR A 24 -5.61 -0.98 -9.28
N ARG A 25 -5.92 0.21 -9.81
CA ARG A 25 -4.98 1.33 -9.82
C ARG A 25 -4.75 1.89 -8.41
N ALA A 26 -5.76 1.93 -7.58
CA ALA A 26 -5.64 2.36 -6.19
C ALA A 26 -4.70 1.44 -5.39
N ILE A 27 -4.77 0.11 -5.59
CA ILE A 27 -3.84 -0.84 -4.98
C ILE A 27 -2.41 -0.61 -5.48
N ASN A 28 -2.22 -0.44 -6.79
CA ASN A 28 -0.93 -0.09 -7.37
C ASN A 28 -0.34 1.16 -6.71
N MET A 29 -1.13 2.23 -6.59
CA MET A 29 -0.70 3.48 -5.94
C MET A 29 -0.32 3.27 -4.47
N ALA A 30 -1.08 2.47 -3.74
CA ALA A 30 -0.79 2.14 -2.34
C ALA A 30 0.55 1.39 -2.22
N ILE A 31 0.81 0.40 -3.08
CA ILE A 31 2.08 -0.34 -3.07
C ILE A 31 3.26 0.59 -3.40
N ILE A 32 3.16 1.43 -4.43
CA ILE A 32 4.21 2.39 -4.78
C ILE A 32 4.50 3.35 -3.61
N ARG A 33 3.47 3.83 -2.92
CA ARG A 33 3.64 4.68 -1.72
C ARG A 33 4.35 3.96 -0.59
N GLY A 34 3.99 2.71 -0.32
CA GLY A 34 4.66 1.87 0.69
C GLY A 34 6.13 1.65 0.35
N LEU A 35 6.44 1.30 -0.89
CA LEU A 35 7.81 1.15 -1.37
C LEU A 35 8.60 2.46 -1.25
N TYR A 36 8.00 3.59 -1.59
CA TYR A 36 8.66 4.89 -1.45
C TYR A 36 8.94 5.27 0.01
N GLN A 37 8.12 4.88 0.96
CA GLN A 37 8.43 5.07 2.38
C GLN A 37 9.70 4.30 2.80
N ILE A 38 9.91 3.10 2.25
CA ILE A 38 11.11 2.29 2.54
C ILE A 38 12.34 2.85 1.83
N PHE A 39 12.24 3.13 0.55
CA PHE A 39 13.38 3.45 -0.31
C PHE A 39 13.64 4.94 -0.49
N GLY A 40 12.66 5.80 -0.25
CA GLY A 40 12.77 7.25 -0.39
C GLY A 40 13.99 7.86 0.31
N PRO A 41 14.37 7.43 1.53
CA PRO A 41 15.60 7.88 2.18
C PRO A 41 16.89 7.58 1.41
N PHE A 42 16.86 6.59 0.51
CA PHE A 42 18.01 6.15 -0.29
C PHE A 42 17.99 6.71 -1.73
N ILE A 43 16.81 7.14 -2.20
CA ILE A 43 16.60 7.67 -3.56
C ILE A 43 17.16 9.10 -3.70
N GLY A 44 17.55 9.78 -2.63
CA GLY A 44 17.79 11.20 -2.66
C GLY A 44 19.22 11.62 -3.04
N ASP A 45 19.39 12.24 -4.20
CA ASP A 45 20.35 13.29 -4.39
C ASP A 45 19.89 14.56 -3.66
N GLN A 46 20.82 15.45 -3.25
CA GLN A 46 20.51 16.63 -2.40
C GLN A 46 19.42 17.56 -2.98
N LYS A 47 19.12 17.45 -4.28
CA LYS A 47 18.07 18.22 -4.96
C LYS A 47 16.65 17.75 -4.64
N THR A 48 16.44 16.45 -4.41
CA THR A 48 15.11 15.89 -4.10
C THR A 48 14.71 16.06 -2.63
N LYS A 49 15.69 16.20 -1.73
CA LYS A 49 15.44 16.50 -0.30
C LYS A 49 14.77 17.87 -0.07
N LYS A 50 14.84 18.78 -1.04
CA LYS A 50 14.20 20.12 -0.97
C LYS A 50 12.76 20.16 -1.47
N SER A 51 12.28 19.15 -2.21
CA SER A 51 10.91 19.14 -2.72
C SER A 51 9.98 18.41 -1.75
N LYS A 52 9.31 19.16 -0.90
CA LYS A 52 8.33 18.63 0.08
C LYS A 52 7.05 18.06 -0.58
N ASN A 53 6.82 18.29 -1.86
CA ASN A 53 5.56 17.95 -2.55
C ASN A 53 5.85 17.28 -3.90
N LEU A 54 6.30 16.02 -3.89
CA LEU A 54 6.39 15.22 -5.12
C LEU A 54 5.00 14.75 -5.55
N THR A 55 4.71 14.85 -6.84
CA THR A 55 3.52 14.21 -7.41
C THR A 55 3.68 12.69 -7.42
N PHE A 56 2.57 11.96 -7.53
CA PHE A 56 2.62 10.50 -7.61
C PHE A 56 3.50 10.00 -8.76
N ASP A 57 3.41 10.62 -9.94
CA ASP A 57 4.22 10.24 -11.11
C ASP A 57 5.71 10.49 -10.89
N GLN A 58 6.08 11.57 -10.21
CA GLN A 58 7.47 11.83 -9.83
C GLN A 58 7.98 10.76 -8.84
N VAL A 59 7.19 10.40 -7.85
CA VAL A 59 7.52 9.32 -6.90
C VAL A 59 7.71 8.00 -7.63
N ARG A 60 6.80 7.64 -8.52
CA ARG A 60 6.86 6.43 -9.33
C ARG A 60 8.12 6.38 -10.20
N ALA A 61 8.43 7.46 -10.91
CA ALA A 61 9.61 7.53 -11.79
C ALA A 61 10.93 7.41 -10.99
N LEU A 62 11.05 8.12 -9.87
CA LEU A 62 12.23 8.05 -9.01
C LEU A 62 12.42 6.65 -8.40
N LEU A 63 11.32 6.03 -7.97
CA LEU A 63 11.36 4.69 -7.40
C LEU A 63 11.75 3.66 -8.45
N SER A 64 11.18 3.74 -9.66
CA SER A 64 11.50 2.86 -10.77
C SER A 64 13.00 2.96 -11.15
N ASP A 65 13.51 4.17 -11.35
CA ASP A 65 14.94 4.39 -11.66
C ASP A 65 15.88 3.85 -10.56
N TYR A 66 15.50 4.02 -9.30
CA TYR A 66 16.27 3.50 -8.18
C TYR A 66 16.25 1.97 -8.13
N LEU A 67 15.08 1.35 -8.21
CA LEU A 67 14.93 -0.11 -8.06
C LEU A 67 15.56 -0.88 -9.21
N GLN A 68 15.50 -0.35 -10.45
CA GLN A 68 16.16 -0.97 -11.61
C GLN A 68 17.69 -1.05 -11.48
N LYS A 69 18.30 -0.14 -10.74
CA LYS A 69 19.74 -0.12 -10.47
C LYS A 69 20.16 -1.06 -9.33
N GLN A 70 19.18 -1.66 -8.66
CA GLN A 70 19.40 -2.63 -7.58
C GLN A 70 19.00 -4.02 -8.09
N ASP A 71 19.64 -5.04 -7.55
CA ASP A 71 19.18 -6.44 -7.71
C ASP A 71 17.96 -6.66 -6.80
N PHE A 72 16.80 -6.15 -7.25
CA PHE A 72 15.56 -6.11 -6.50
C PHE A 72 14.44 -6.83 -7.24
N SER A 73 13.70 -7.68 -6.52
CA SER A 73 12.46 -8.30 -7.00
C SER A 73 11.34 -8.09 -6.00
N LEU A 74 10.10 -8.05 -6.47
CA LEU A 74 8.92 -7.87 -5.65
C LEU A 74 8.08 -9.14 -5.65
N LEU A 75 7.69 -9.61 -4.46
CA LEU A 75 6.76 -10.72 -4.28
C LEU A 75 5.41 -10.17 -3.82
N ILE A 76 4.34 -10.55 -4.52
CA ILE A 76 2.98 -10.07 -4.24
C ILE A 76 2.10 -11.27 -3.92
N ASP A 77 1.32 -11.18 -2.84
CA ASP A 77 0.26 -12.15 -2.57
C ASP A 77 -0.89 -11.99 -3.56
N GLY A 78 -1.31 -13.10 -4.16
CA GLY A 78 -2.43 -13.11 -5.10
C GLY A 78 -2.05 -13.56 -6.50
N ARG A 79 -2.85 -13.13 -7.49
CA ARG A 79 -2.74 -13.55 -8.90
C ARG A 79 -2.40 -12.41 -9.86
N THR A 80 -2.34 -11.19 -9.37
CA THR A 80 -2.11 -9.99 -10.20
C THR A 80 -1.04 -9.10 -9.61
N ASP A 81 -0.24 -8.51 -10.46
CA ASP A 81 0.78 -7.53 -10.13
C ASP A 81 0.24 -6.10 -10.07
N PHE A 82 -1.06 -5.90 -10.31
CA PHE A 82 -1.73 -4.59 -10.33
C PHE A 82 -1.08 -3.56 -11.28
N GLY A 83 -0.38 -4.01 -12.33
CA GLY A 83 0.33 -3.16 -13.29
C GLY A 83 1.69 -2.63 -12.78
N LEU A 84 2.18 -3.15 -11.67
CA LEU A 84 3.45 -2.72 -11.08
C LEU A 84 4.66 -3.10 -11.95
N MET A 85 4.62 -4.24 -12.67
CA MET A 85 5.69 -4.63 -13.58
C MET A 85 5.89 -3.58 -14.68
N HIS A 86 4.78 -3.07 -15.23
CA HIS A 86 4.82 -1.96 -16.20
C HIS A 86 5.33 -0.65 -15.59
N ASP A 87 4.85 -0.32 -14.37
CA ASP A 87 5.14 0.96 -13.73
C ASP A 87 6.56 1.05 -13.15
N LEU A 88 7.10 -0.05 -12.64
CA LEU A 88 8.41 -0.08 -11.98
C LEU A 88 9.52 -0.70 -12.81
N GLN A 89 9.17 -1.51 -13.83
CA GLN A 89 10.09 -2.21 -14.73
C GLN A 89 11.12 -3.07 -13.97
N ILE A 90 10.66 -3.77 -12.94
CA ILE A 90 11.45 -4.70 -12.12
C ILE A 90 10.80 -6.09 -12.16
N PRO A 91 11.54 -7.17 -11.86
CA PRO A 91 10.96 -8.50 -11.71
C PRO A 91 9.87 -8.53 -10.62
N ILE A 92 8.69 -9.02 -10.97
CA ILE A 92 7.57 -9.20 -10.04
C ILE A 92 7.06 -10.63 -10.14
N GLU A 93 6.94 -11.28 -9.00
CA GLU A 93 6.34 -12.60 -8.87
C GLU A 93 5.07 -12.54 -8.04
N THR A 94 4.00 -13.16 -8.53
CA THR A 94 2.73 -13.28 -7.80
C THR A 94 2.57 -14.67 -7.22
N LEU A 95 2.20 -14.75 -5.96
CA LEU A 95 2.05 -16.01 -5.24
C LEU A 95 0.64 -16.16 -4.67
N VAL A 96 -0.10 -17.14 -5.16
CA VAL A 96 -1.40 -17.49 -4.56
C VAL A 96 -1.19 -18.11 -3.17
N LYS A 97 -1.86 -17.52 -2.16
CA LYS A 97 -1.67 -17.85 -0.74
C LYS A 97 -0.22 -17.67 -0.31
N GLY A 98 0.39 -16.56 -0.74
CA GLY A 98 1.78 -16.23 -0.44
C GLY A 98 2.02 -16.04 1.05
N ASP A 99 1.03 -15.52 1.77
CA ASP A 99 1.02 -15.37 3.23
C ASP A 99 1.19 -16.70 3.99
N ALA A 100 0.67 -17.80 3.46
CA ALA A 100 0.86 -19.14 4.02
C ALA A 100 2.22 -19.77 3.67
N LYS A 101 2.94 -19.23 2.66
CA LYS A 101 4.17 -19.81 2.12
C LYS A 101 5.42 -19.03 2.49
N ILE A 102 5.33 -17.72 2.56
CA ILE A 102 6.47 -16.82 2.74
C ILE A 102 6.23 -15.91 3.95
N ARG A 103 7.10 -16.02 4.95
CA ARG A 103 7.01 -15.23 6.20
C ARG A 103 6.96 -13.71 5.96
N GLY A 104 7.73 -13.21 5.00
CA GLY A 104 7.74 -11.78 4.66
C GLY A 104 6.36 -11.30 4.18
N ILE A 105 5.68 -12.09 3.34
CA ILE A 105 4.31 -11.78 2.87
C ILE A 105 3.32 -11.85 4.04
N ALA A 106 3.41 -12.88 4.90
CA ALA A 106 2.57 -12.98 6.09
C ALA A 106 2.71 -11.76 7.02
N MET A 107 3.95 -11.32 7.27
CA MET A 107 4.23 -10.13 8.10
C MET A 107 3.67 -8.86 7.45
N ALA A 108 3.84 -8.68 6.15
CA ALA A 108 3.30 -7.54 5.41
C ALA A 108 1.76 -7.51 5.46
N SER A 109 1.12 -8.67 5.31
CA SER A 109 -0.34 -8.83 5.40
C SER A 109 -0.88 -8.44 6.78
N ILE A 110 -0.21 -8.91 7.85
CA ILE A 110 -0.58 -8.56 9.23
C ILE A 110 -0.44 -7.05 9.46
N LEU A 111 0.68 -6.46 9.04
CA LEU A 111 0.92 -5.02 9.19
C LEU A 111 -0.16 -4.20 8.48
N ALA A 112 -0.44 -4.52 7.22
CA ALA A 112 -1.46 -3.83 6.43
C ALA A 112 -2.86 -3.94 7.09
N LYS A 113 -3.19 -5.12 7.63
CA LYS A 113 -4.45 -5.33 8.33
C LYS A 113 -4.55 -4.50 9.61
N VAL A 114 -3.51 -4.50 10.44
CA VAL A 114 -3.49 -3.72 11.69
C VAL A 114 -3.65 -2.22 11.41
N GLU A 115 -2.91 -1.69 10.45
CA GLU A 115 -3.02 -0.29 10.01
C GLU A 115 -4.43 0.03 9.50
N ARG A 116 -5.01 -0.86 8.70
CA ARG A 116 -6.39 -0.70 8.22
C ARG A 116 -7.40 -0.68 9.35
N ASP A 117 -7.28 -1.62 10.30
CA ASP A 117 -8.20 -1.71 11.44
C ASP A 117 -8.10 -0.45 12.33
N GLN A 118 -6.88 0.05 12.59
CA GLN A 118 -6.66 1.30 13.33
C GLN A 118 -7.25 2.51 12.60
N PHE A 119 -7.07 2.59 11.28
CA PHE A 119 -7.68 3.64 10.47
C PHE A 119 -9.21 3.63 10.60
N MET A 120 -9.86 2.46 10.51
CA MET A 120 -11.31 2.33 10.63
C MET A 120 -11.81 2.68 12.03
N ILE A 121 -11.06 2.32 13.09
CA ILE A 121 -11.37 2.74 14.47
C ILE A 121 -11.28 4.26 14.61
N SER A 122 -10.26 4.89 14.01
CA SER A 122 -10.15 6.35 14.04
C SER A 122 -11.28 7.04 13.27
N LEU A 123 -11.70 6.45 12.15
CA LEU A 123 -12.79 6.95 11.33
C LEU A 123 -14.14 6.87 12.07
N ALA A 124 -14.36 5.82 12.87
CA ALA A 124 -15.57 5.66 13.68
C ALA A 124 -15.77 6.81 14.67
N LYS A 125 -14.70 7.45 15.14
CA LYS A 125 -14.82 8.63 16.03
C LYS A 125 -15.46 9.83 15.32
N ASN A 126 -15.24 9.96 14.01
CA ASN A 126 -15.81 11.05 13.20
C ASN A 126 -17.21 10.69 12.66
N TYR A 127 -17.52 9.41 12.58
CA TYR A 127 -18.78 8.88 12.04
C TYR A 127 -19.33 7.77 12.96
N PRO A 128 -19.73 8.09 14.20
CA PRO A 128 -20.15 7.09 15.20
C PRO A 128 -21.37 6.29 14.76
N GLU A 129 -22.23 6.88 13.93
CA GLU A 129 -23.46 6.23 13.43
C GLU A 129 -23.20 5.11 12.42
N ARG A 130 -21.96 5.00 11.92
CA ARG A 130 -21.61 4.04 10.85
C ARG A 130 -20.97 2.74 11.35
N ASP A 131 -20.69 2.62 12.63
CA ASP A 131 -20.10 1.42 13.28
C ASP A 131 -18.80 0.91 12.60
N PHE A 132 -17.98 1.82 12.09
CA PHE A 132 -16.72 1.47 11.43
C PHE A 132 -15.73 0.75 12.34
N ASP A 133 -15.82 0.95 13.63
CA ASP A 133 -15.03 0.26 14.66
C ASP A 133 -15.45 -1.21 14.85
N GLN A 134 -16.65 -1.59 14.43
CA GLN A 134 -17.15 -2.96 14.53
C GLN A 134 -16.84 -3.76 13.26
N HIS A 135 -17.32 -3.31 12.12
CA HIS A 135 -17.20 -4.06 10.86
C HIS A 135 -15.96 -3.73 10.03
N LYS A 136 -15.14 -2.71 10.39
CA LYS A 136 -13.90 -2.31 9.71
C LYS A 136 -14.05 -2.09 8.19
N GLY A 137 -15.27 -1.80 7.73
CA GLY A 137 -15.59 -1.68 6.31
C GLY A 137 -15.77 -3.00 5.55
N TYR A 138 -15.76 -4.13 6.25
CA TYR A 138 -16.10 -5.40 5.63
C TYR A 138 -17.60 -5.51 5.38
N GLY A 139 -17.99 -6.23 4.29
CA GLY A 139 -19.38 -6.43 3.87
C GLY A 139 -20.18 -7.34 4.80
N THR A 140 -20.31 -6.95 6.06
CA THR A 140 -21.15 -7.61 7.04
C THR A 140 -22.62 -7.17 6.90
N LYS A 141 -23.57 -7.95 7.44
CA LYS A 141 -24.98 -7.54 7.45
C LYS A 141 -25.16 -6.16 8.09
N ASN A 142 -24.46 -5.88 9.18
CA ASN A 142 -24.52 -4.59 9.86
C ASN A 142 -24.03 -3.45 8.94
N HIS A 143 -22.93 -3.65 8.21
CA HIS A 143 -22.45 -2.65 7.26
C HIS A 143 -23.48 -2.32 6.18
N TYR A 144 -24.11 -3.34 5.58
CA TYR A 144 -25.18 -3.12 4.58
C TYR A 144 -26.40 -2.42 5.17
N LEU A 145 -26.82 -2.78 6.40
CA LEU A 145 -27.91 -2.09 7.08
C LEU A 145 -27.58 -0.61 7.30
N LYS A 146 -26.36 -0.31 7.74
CA LYS A 146 -25.93 1.08 7.93
C LYS A 146 -25.88 1.88 6.61
N ILE A 147 -25.39 1.28 5.53
CA ILE A 147 -25.40 1.95 4.21
C ILE A 147 -26.82 2.29 3.76
N SER A 148 -27.80 1.41 4.01
CA SER A 148 -29.18 1.63 3.60
C SER A 148 -29.91 2.71 4.40
N GLN A 149 -29.34 3.19 5.50
CA GLN A 149 -29.92 4.23 6.37
C GLN A 149 -29.48 5.64 5.94
N PHE A 150 -28.53 5.76 5.02
CA PHE A 150 -27.97 7.03 4.52
C PHE A 150 -27.98 7.09 3.00
#